data_4418bad8d507004cceed7e855d2bd3e1
#
_entry.id   4418bad8d507004cceed7e855d2bd3e1
#
_cell.length_a   1.000
_cell.length_b   1.000
_cell.length_c   1.000
_cell.angle_alpha   90.00
_cell.angle_beta   90.00
_cell.angle_gamma   90.00
#
_symmetry.space_group_name_H-M   'P 1'
#
loop_
_entity.id
_entity.type
_entity.pdbx_description
1 polymer ?
#
loop_
_entity_poly.entity_id
_entity_poly.type
_entity_poly.pdbx_seq_one_letter_code
_entity_poly.pdbx_strand_id
1 'polypeptide(L)'
;MSLARSFHRLSLAAASTSARPLASTSSALASATCRRPTPAPLTVRTYASEATHLGNLAPHPGSSSNRKRIGRGIGSGRGGTSGRGHKGQGARSGNGKLKSGFEGGQTPLTRAFPKRGFTNPNQEALVPLNLERLQHWIDRGLIDPSRPITMRELYETRCVHGVQDGVKLLGDGAEHFKTPNVQIVVSKASQSAIAAVEKLGGTLVARYENRLTLRALIRPESFFLKGRPLPGKADPVARRDLLYYSDPAKRGYLALEARAAKAAAAAVEAGQAGQAEAREEEQAEKGEQPSV
;
A
#
# COMPACT_ATOMS: atom_id res chain seq x y z
N MET A 1 15.27 17.28 -51.96
CA MET A 1 16.48 16.43 -51.85
C MET A 1 16.24 15.45 -50.68
N SER A 2 15.92 14.23 -51.08
CA SER A 2 15.55 13.13 -50.18
C SER A 2 16.78 12.33 -49.79
N LEU A 3 17.05 12.16 -48.48
CA LEU A 3 18.07 11.26 -47.97
C LEU A 3 17.40 10.06 -47.30
N ALA A 4 17.25 9.00 -48.08
CA ALA A 4 16.88 7.67 -47.60
C ALA A 4 18.07 7.07 -46.82
N ARG A 5 17.86 6.73 -45.55
CA ARG A 5 18.81 5.94 -44.74
C ARG A 5 18.45 4.45 -44.84
N SER A 6 19.38 3.75 -45.52
CA SER A 6 19.38 2.29 -45.68
C SER A 6 19.64 1.60 -44.33
N PHE A 7 18.70 0.73 -43.88
CA PHE A 7 18.91 -0.18 -42.77
C PHE A 7 19.57 -1.47 -43.27
N HIS A 8 20.81 -1.71 -42.85
CA HIS A 8 21.48 -3.00 -43.03
C HIS A 8 20.90 -4.02 -42.05
N ARG A 9 20.28 -5.04 -42.59
CA ARG A 9 19.90 -6.26 -41.86
C ARG A 9 21.16 -7.09 -41.62
N LEU A 10 21.53 -7.27 -40.35
CA LEU A 10 22.48 -8.29 -39.92
C LEU A 10 21.77 -9.64 -39.87
N SER A 11 22.16 -10.55 -40.77
CA SER A 11 21.74 -11.96 -40.76
C SER A 11 22.60 -12.72 -39.75
N LEU A 12 21.95 -13.31 -38.75
CA LEU A 12 22.57 -14.28 -37.83
C LEU A 12 22.75 -15.60 -38.56
N ALA A 13 24.00 -15.97 -38.77
CA ALA A 13 24.37 -17.31 -39.25
C ALA A 13 24.18 -18.36 -38.13
N ALA A 14 23.34 -19.36 -38.43
CA ALA A 14 23.15 -20.52 -37.57
C ALA A 14 24.37 -21.42 -37.63
N ALA A 15 25.02 -21.62 -36.48
CA ALA A 15 26.07 -22.60 -36.32
C ALA A 15 25.49 -24.02 -36.25
N SER A 16 25.76 -24.83 -37.24
CA SER A 16 25.43 -26.28 -37.28
C SER A 16 26.37 -27.04 -36.35
N THR A 17 25.85 -27.58 -35.26
CA THR A 17 26.56 -28.57 -34.43
C THR A 17 26.46 -29.96 -35.04
N SER A 18 27.61 -30.46 -35.50
CA SER A 18 27.77 -31.85 -35.99
C SER A 18 27.58 -32.86 -34.87
N ALA A 19 26.59 -33.71 -35.03
CA ALA A 19 26.38 -34.89 -34.17
C ALA A 19 27.43 -35.98 -34.46
N ARG A 20 28.18 -36.41 -33.42
CA ARG A 20 29.03 -37.62 -33.46
C ARG A 20 28.14 -38.85 -33.26
N PRO A 21 28.31 -39.95 -34.02
CA PRO A 21 27.57 -41.16 -33.77
C PRO A 21 28.15 -41.91 -32.56
N LEU A 22 27.30 -42.25 -31.59
CA LEU A 22 27.63 -43.15 -30.48
C LEU A 22 27.50 -44.60 -30.95
N ALA A 23 28.59 -45.32 -30.74
CA ALA A 23 28.70 -46.78 -30.98
C ALA A 23 27.72 -47.54 -30.07
N SER A 24 26.96 -48.44 -30.67
CA SER A 24 26.11 -49.41 -30.02
C SER A 24 26.93 -50.49 -29.32
N THR A 25 26.88 -50.54 -28.00
CA THR A 25 27.25 -51.75 -27.25
C THR A 25 26.00 -52.31 -26.58
N SER A 26 25.55 -53.43 -27.10
CA SER A 26 24.53 -54.28 -26.50
C SER A 26 25.09 -54.91 -25.22
N SER A 27 24.48 -54.64 -24.06
CA SER A 27 24.68 -55.45 -22.88
C SER A 27 23.40 -55.53 -22.04
N ALA A 28 22.93 -56.75 -21.96
CA ALA A 28 22.17 -57.42 -20.89
C ALA A 28 21.17 -56.60 -20.06
N LEU A 29 19.90 -56.95 -20.26
CA LEU A 29 18.80 -56.68 -19.37
C LEU A 29 19.08 -57.25 -17.96
N ALA A 30 19.46 -56.36 -17.02
CA ALA A 30 19.31 -56.63 -15.61
C ALA A 30 18.04 -55.90 -15.16
N SER A 31 16.98 -56.60 -14.83
CA SER A 31 15.75 -56.10 -14.26
C SER A 31 16.03 -55.47 -12.88
N ALA A 32 16.33 -54.19 -12.87
CA ALA A 32 16.38 -53.40 -11.66
C ALA A 32 14.95 -53.17 -11.20
N THR A 33 14.46 -53.96 -10.27
CA THR A 33 13.25 -53.70 -9.49
C THR A 33 13.44 -52.34 -8.81
N CYS A 34 12.75 -51.36 -9.33
CA CYS A 34 12.66 -50.01 -8.74
C CYS A 34 12.01 -50.15 -7.34
N ARG A 35 12.81 -50.38 -6.30
CA ARG A 35 12.35 -50.24 -4.93
C ARG A 35 12.02 -48.76 -4.73
N ARG A 36 10.73 -48.45 -4.64
CA ARG A 36 10.26 -47.13 -4.13
C ARG A 36 10.99 -46.88 -2.82
N PRO A 37 11.69 -45.72 -2.66
CA PRO A 37 12.19 -45.36 -1.34
C PRO A 37 11.01 -45.26 -0.41
N THR A 38 10.94 -46.09 0.61
CA THR A 38 10.00 -45.92 1.72
C THR A 38 10.25 -44.54 2.29
N PRO A 39 9.20 -43.68 2.45
CA PRO A 39 9.36 -42.40 3.10
C PRO A 39 9.96 -42.68 4.49
N ALA A 40 11.11 -42.06 4.76
CA ALA A 40 11.70 -42.10 6.09
C ALA A 40 10.63 -41.59 7.08
N PRO A 41 10.46 -42.25 8.22
CA PRO A 41 9.51 -41.79 9.21
C PRO A 41 9.87 -40.33 9.55
N LEU A 42 8.94 -39.42 9.38
CA LEU A 42 9.06 -38.07 9.87
C LEU A 42 9.27 -38.17 11.38
N THR A 43 10.53 -38.12 11.79
CA THR A 43 10.87 -37.92 13.19
C THR A 43 10.33 -36.56 13.55
N VAL A 44 9.10 -36.53 14.03
CA VAL A 44 8.57 -35.41 14.78
C VAL A 44 9.56 -35.23 15.92
N ARG A 45 10.41 -34.21 15.81
CA ARG A 45 11.20 -33.77 16.97
C ARG A 45 10.18 -33.29 17.99
N THR A 46 9.75 -34.21 18.85
CA THR A 46 9.14 -33.82 20.10
C THR A 46 10.21 -33.04 20.84
N TYR A 47 10.06 -31.71 20.84
CA TYR A 47 10.73 -30.90 21.85
C TYR A 47 10.17 -31.37 23.18
N ALA A 48 10.81 -32.39 23.76
CA ALA A 48 10.58 -32.70 25.15
C ALA A 48 10.95 -31.38 25.87
N SER A 49 9.93 -30.67 26.28
CA SER A 49 10.12 -29.48 27.09
C SER A 49 10.57 -29.96 28.44
N GLU A 50 11.86 -30.18 28.59
CA GLU A 50 12.45 -30.17 29.93
C GLU A 50 11.97 -28.89 30.59
N ALA A 51 11.37 -29.02 31.75
CA ALA A 51 10.83 -27.87 32.46
C ALA A 51 11.92 -26.80 32.56
N THR A 52 11.68 -25.64 31.98
CA THR A 52 12.66 -24.56 31.92
C THR A 52 12.89 -24.04 33.34
N HIS A 53 14.08 -24.16 33.85
CA HIS A 53 14.51 -23.61 35.15
C HIS A 53 15.77 -22.78 34.96
N LEU A 54 16.07 -21.94 35.92
CA LEU A 54 17.20 -20.99 35.80
C LEU A 54 18.54 -21.67 35.50
N GLY A 55 18.72 -22.93 35.87
CA GLY A 55 19.95 -23.70 35.64
C GLY A 55 20.10 -24.25 34.22
N ASN A 56 19.02 -24.37 33.44
CA ASN A 56 19.05 -24.91 32.07
C ASN A 56 18.82 -23.87 30.97
N LEU A 57 18.82 -22.59 31.33
CA LEU A 57 18.74 -21.50 30.36
C LEU A 57 20.03 -21.46 29.52
N ALA A 58 19.94 -21.93 28.29
CA ALA A 58 21.02 -21.86 27.32
C ALA A 58 20.54 -21.24 26.03
N PRO A 59 21.34 -20.40 25.36
CA PRO A 59 20.97 -19.86 24.06
C PRO A 59 20.88 -21.00 23.03
N HIS A 60 20.00 -20.85 22.06
CA HIS A 60 19.85 -21.83 20.97
C HIS A 60 21.21 -22.10 20.29
N PRO A 61 21.53 -23.35 19.93
CA PRO A 61 22.76 -23.68 19.21
C PRO A 61 22.91 -22.81 17.95
N GLY A 62 24.05 -22.10 17.81
CA GLY A 62 24.29 -21.18 16.70
C GLY A 62 23.73 -19.77 16.84
N SER A 63 23.01 -19.46 17.91
CA SER A 63 22.48 -18.09 18.15
C SER A 63 23.58 -17.08 18.55
N SER A 64 24.68 -17.57 19.10
CA SER A 64 25.86 -16.76 19.44
C SER A 64 27.12 -17.32 18.82
N SER A 65 27.98 -16.47 18.32
CA SER A 65 29.31 -16.85 17.83
C SER A 65 30.39 -16.01 18.49
N ASN A 66 31.49 -16.67 18.87
CA ASN A 66 32.61 -15.96 19.44
C ASN A 66 33.26 -15.03 18.41
N ARG A 67 33.46 -13.76 18.78
CA ARG A 67 34.18 -12.80 17.93
C ARG A 67 35.60 -13.31 17.66
N LYS A 68 35.95 -13.45 16.39
CA LYS A 68 37.31 -13.82 15.98
C LYS A 68 38.30 -12.71 16.38
N ARG A 69 39.22 -13.03 17.28
CA ARG A 69 40.29 -12.11 17.72
C ARG A 69 41.44 -12.16 16.71
N ILE A 70 41.88 -11.00 16.26
CA ILE A 70 42.94 -10.85 15.25
C ILE A 70 44.24 -10.47 15.95
N GLY A 71 45.40 -10.90 15.41
CA GLY A 71 46.73 -10.57 15.97
C GLY A 71 47.03 -11.23 17.33
N ARG A 72 46.60 -12.52 17.51
CA ARG A 72 46.78 -13.26 18.76
C ARG A 72 47.65 -14.51 18.61
N GLY A 73 48.66 -14.44 17.76
CA GLY A 73 49.63 -15.54 17.55
C GLY A 73 49.25 -16.45 16.41
N ILE A 74 50.21 -17.36 16.10
CA ILE A 74 50.13 -18.25 14.93
C ILE A 74 49.03 -19.29 15.13
N GLY A 75 48.87 -19.83 16.33
CA GLY A 75 47.87 -20.84 16.64
C GLY A 75 46.43 -20.43 16.41
N SER A 76 46.14 -19.12 16.38
CA SER A 76 44.79 -18.58 16.05
C SER A 76 44.48 -18.64 14.54
N GLY A 77 45.46 -18.95 13.66
CA GLY A 77 45.36 -18.83 12.22
C GLY A 77 45.22 -17.39 11.70
N ARG A 78 45.21 -16.42 12.58
CA ARG A 78 45.04 -14.99 12.27
C ARG A 78 46.06 -14.08 12.99
N GLY A 79 47.19 -14.66 13.39
CA GLY A 79 48.37 -13.92 13.86
C GLY A 79 49.13 -13.28 12.71
N GLY A 80 50.27 -12.68 12.98
CA GLY A 80 51.11 -12.05 11.96
C GLY A 80 50.42 -10.91 11.22
N THR A 81 49.99 -11.15 9.99
CA THR A 81 49.37 -10.14 9.11
C THR A 81 47.94 -9.77 9.47
N SER A 82 47.34 -10.44 10.47
CA SER A 82 45.94 -10.17 10.94
C SER A 82 44.89 -10.30 9.80
N GLY A 83 45.17 -11.13 8.77
CA GLY A 83 44.28 -11.33 7.62
C GLY A 83 44.31 -10.21 6.57
N ARG A 84 45.27 -9.26 6.67
CA ARG A 84 45.43 -8.16 5.70
C ARG A 84 46.32 -8.51 4.50
N GLY A 85 47.00 -9.66 4.54
CA GLY A 85 47.98 -10.04 3.51
C GLY A 85 49.31 -9.29 3.61
N HIS A 86 50.10 -9.33 2.53
CA HIS A 86 51.41 -8.70 2.46
C HIS A 86 51.42 -7.53 1.44
N LYS A 87 52.18 -6.47 1.75
CA LYS A 87 52.55 -5.34 0.86
C LYS A 87 51.43 -4.48 0.22
N GLY A 88 50.19 -4.87 0.20
CA GLY A 88 49.12 -4.07 -0.42
C GLY A 88 48.80 -2.76 0.34
N GLN A 89 48.11 -1.83 -0.31
CA GLN A 89 47.65 -0.57 0.29
C GLN A 89 46.76 -0.79 1.54
N GLY A 90 45.92 -1.83 1.50
CA GLY A 90 45.06 -2.19 2.63
C GLY A 90 45.79 -2.83 3.81
N ALA A 91 47.04 -3.33 3.63
CA ALA A 91 47.88 -3.93 4.66
C ALA A 91 48.69 -2.91 5.45
N ARG A 92 48.89 -1.72 4.94
CA ARG A 92 49.66 -0.65 5.60
C ARG A 92 48.81 0.10 6.61
N SER A 93 49.48 0.68 7.62
CA SER A 93 48.86 1.66 8.53
C SER A 93 48.70 3.00 7.82
N GLY A 94 47.71 3.78 8.22
CA GLY A 94 47.46 5.13 7.67
C GLY A 94 46.19 5.24 6.81
N ASN A 95 45.96 6.43 6.25
CA ASN A 95 44.74 6.80 5.54
C ASN A 95 44.69 6.35 4.07
N GLY A 96 45.54 5.40 3.67
CA GLY A 96 45.72 4.96 2.30
C GLY A 96 44.60 4.15 1.67
N LYS A 97 43.39 4.10 2.25
CA LYS A 97 42.27 3.39 1.64
C LYS A 97 41.68 4.24 0.51
N LEU A 98 41.46 3.61 -0.62
CA LEU A 98 40.72 4.22 -1.71
C LEU A 98 39.32 4.61 -1.25
N LYS A 99 38.87 5.80 -1.65
CA LYS A 99 37.47 6.19 -1.42
C LYS A 99 36.54 5.27 -2.19
N SER A 100 35.39 4.96 -1.62
CA SER A 100 34.35 4.20 -2.32
C SER A 100 33.99 4.92 -3.63
N GLY A 101 33.95 4.18 -4.75
CA GLY A 101 33.67 4.74 -6.08
C GLY A 101 34.89 5.33 -6.79
N PHE A 102 36.14 5.09 -6.33
CA PHE A 102 37.34 5.44 -7.08
C PHE A 102 37.55 4.46 -8.24
N GLU A 103 37.70 4.99 -9.45
CA GLU A 103 37.78 4.25 -10.71
C GLU A 103 39.15 4.44 -11.41
N GLY A 104 40.24 4.41 -10.62
CA GLY A 104 41.59 4.42 -11.17
C GLY A 104 42.01 5.69 -11.91
N GLY A 105 41.36 6.84 -11.69
CA GLY A 105 41.63 8.10 -12.40
C GLY A 105 40.64 8.41 -13.54
N GLN A 106 39.85 7.42 -13.97
CA GLN A 106 38.67 7.63 -14.85
C GLN A 106 37.59 8.43 -14.11
N THR A 107 36.77 9.17 -14.85
CA THR A 107 35.63 9.89 -14.26
C THR A 107 34.68 8.94 -13.57
N PRO A 108 34.50 9.03 -12.23
CA PRO A 108 33.63 8.14 -11.49
C PRO A 108 32.18 8.21 -11.96
N LEU A 109 31.45 7.09 -11.93
CA LEU A 109 30.03 7.05 -12.30
C LEU A 109 29.18 8.08 -11.53
N THR A 110 29.49 8.32 -10.28
CA THR A 110 28.81 9.33 -9.45
C THR A 110 28.97 10.75 -9.97
N ARG A 111 30.06 11.02 -10.72
CA ARG A 111 30.33 12.32 -11.34
C ARG A 111 29.77 12.39 -12.77
N ALA A 112 29.81 11.26 -13.50
CA ALA A 112 29.22 11.15 -14.83
C ALA A 112 27.68 11.22 -14.76
N PHE A 113 27.09 10.57 -13.74
CA PHE A 113 25.65 10.58 -13.46
C PHE A 113 25.38 11.15 -12.07
N PRO A 114 25.44 12.48 -11.90
CA PRO A 114 25.20 13.09 -10.59
C PRO A 114 23.74 12.89 -10.17
N LYS A 115 23.51 12.82 -8.87
CA LYS A 115 22.16 12.83 -8.30
C LYS A 115 21.48 14.13 -8.68
N ARG A 116 20.24 14.03 -9.18
CA ARG A 116 19.42 15.19 -9.55
C ARG A 116 18.08 15.13 -8.84
N GLY A 117 17.47 16.29 -8.67
CA GLY A 117 16.15 16.43 -8.08
C GLY A 117 16.14 16.37 -6.57
N PHE A 118 14.95 16.45 -6.05
CA PHE A 118 14.64 16.41 -4.62
C PHE A 118 13.32 15.71 -4.40
N THR A 119 13.10 15.24 -3.21
CA THR A 119 11.79 14.70 -2.79
C THR A 119 10.98 15.83 -2.16
N ASN A 120 9.79 16.11 -2.71
CA ASN A 120 8.91 17.14 -2.14
C ASN A 120 8.36 16.65 -0.77
N PRO A 121 8.73 17.31 0.35
CA PRO A 121 8.28 16.92 1.68
C PRO A 121 6.77 17.16 1.90
N ASN A 122 6.16 18.02 1.10
CA ASN A 122 4.73 18.36 1.18
C ASN A 122 3.87 17.54 0.22
N GLN A 123 4.43 16.49 -0.39
CA GLN A 123 3.65 15.59 -1.25
C GLN A 123 2.71 14.76 -0.40
N GLU A 124 1.42 14.75 -0.73
CA GLU A 124 0.44 13.87 -0.12
C GLU A 124 0.68 12.42 -0.56
N ALA A 125 0.90 11.55 0.40
CA ALA A 125 1.06 10.13 0.21
C ALA A 125 -0.27 9.41 0.47
N LEU A 126 -1.13 9.32 -0.54
CA LEU A 126 -2.38 8.57 -0.46
C LEU A 126 -2.12 7.09 -0.73
N VAL A 127 -2.66 6.23 0.10
CA VAL A 127 -2.55 4.77 -0.07
C VAL A 127 -3.59 4.30 -1.09
N PRO A 128 -3.16 3.63 -2.18
CA PRO A 128 -4.10 3.12 -3.18
C PRO A 128 -4.85 1.91 -2.63
N LEU A 129 -6.16 1.86 -2.89
CA LEU A 129 -7.05 0.74 -2.60
C LEU A 129 -7.83 0.40 -3.87
N ASN A 130 -7.70 -0.81 -4.39
CA ASN A 130 -8.41 -1.30 -5.56
C ASN A 130 -9.76 -1.93 -5.16
N LEU A 131 -10.77 -1.84 -6.03
CA LEU A 131 -12.09 -2.41 -5.80
C LEU A 131 -12.05 -3.93 -5.65
N GLU A 132 -11.20 -4.63 -6.40
CA GLU A 132 -11.01 -6.08 -6.27
C GLU A 132 -10.57 -6.46 -4.85
N ARG A 133 -9.61 -5.72 -4.29
CA ARG A 133 -9.14 -5.96 -2.94
C ARG A 133 -10.25 -5.72 -1.92
N LEU A 134 -11.05 -4.67 -2.08
CA LEU A 134 -12.18 -4.39 -1.21
C LEU A 134 -13.21 -5.52 -1.28
N GLN A 135 -13.58 -5.98 -2.48
CA GLN A 135 -14.50 -7.10 -2.68
C GLN A 135 -14.00 -8.37 -1.99
N HIS A 136 -12.71 -8.69 -2.14
CA HIS A 136 -12.13 -9.86 -1.49
C HIS A 136 -12.24 -9.81 0.05
N TRP A 137 -12.11 -8.63 0.68
CA TRP A 137 -12.29 -8.46 2.13
C TRP A 137 -13.76 -8.57 2.57
N ILE A 138 -14.69 -8.11 1.74
CA ILE A 138 -16.15 -8.29 1.96
C ILE A 138 -16.51 -9.77 1.83
N ASP A 139 -16.04 -10.47 0.80
CA ASP A 139 -16.30 -11.89 0.57
C ASP A 139 -15.77 -12.77 1.71
N ARG A 140 -14.68 -12.36 2.34
CA ARG A 140 -14.15 -13.02 3.55
C ARG A 140 -14.92 -12.69 4.83
N GLY A 141 -15.90 -11.81 4.79
CA GLY A 141 -16.67 -11.38 5.97
C GLY A 141 -15.85 -10.51 6.96
N LEU A 142 -14.73 -9.92 6.51
CA LEU A 142 -13.91 -9.04 7.36
C LEU A 142 -14.43 -7.60 7.38
N ILE A 143 -15.15 -7.20 6.35
CA ILE A 143 -15.79 -5.89 6.23
C ILE A 143 -17.28 -6.09 6.00
N ASP A 144 -18.10 -5.46 6.84
CA ASP A 144 -19.55 -5.49 6.72
C ASP A 144 -20.01 -4.41 5.72
N PRO A 145 -20.64 -4.80 4.59
CA PRO A 145 -21.11 -3.81 3.59
C PRO A 145 -22.32 -3.01 4.08
N SER A 146 -23.05 -3.48 5.11
CA SER A 146 -24.21 -2.78 5.67
C SER A 146 -23.85 -1.52 6.45
N ARG A 147 -22.60 -1.40 6.86
CA ARG A 147 -22.07 -0.23 7.59
C ARG A 147 -21.28 0.66 6.65
N PRO A 148 -21.19 1.97 6.92
CA PRO A 148 -20.31 2.85 6.14
C PRO A 148 -18.86 2.42 6.31
N ILE A 149 -18.22 2.06 5.19
CA ILE A 149 -16.81 1.66 5.15
C ILE A 149 -15.96 2.92 5.23
N THR A 150 -15.40 3.19 6.39
CA THR A 150 -14.50 4.32 6.64
C THR A 150 -13.04 3.89 6.58
N MET A 151 -12.12 4.83 6.60
CA MET A 151 -10.68 4.53 6.65
C MET A 151 -10.26 3.79 7.92
N ARG A 152 -11.08 3.84 8.98
CA ARG A 152 -10.87 3.10 10.21
C ARG A 152 -11.07 1.60 10.00
N GLU A 153 -12.21 1.19 9.44
CA GLU A 153 -12.52 -0.20 9.14
C GLU A 153 -11.47 -0.80 8.19
N LEU A 154 -11.05 -0.04 7.17
CA LEU A 154 -10.01 -0.46 6.25
C LEU A 154 -8.66 -0.72 6.93
N TYR A 155 -8.34 0.05 7.96
CA TYR A 155 -7.13 -0.13 8.75
C TYR A 155 -7.23 -1.27 9.75
N GLU A 156 -8.34 -1.38 10.49
CA GLU A 156 -8.58 -2.42 11.50
C GLU A 156 -8.62 -3.82 10.88
N THR A 157 -9.28 -3.97 9.73
CA THR A 157 -9.34 -5.23 8.98
C THR A 157 -8.06 -5.56 8.22
N ARG A 158 -7.07 -4.67 8.24
CA ARG A 158 -5.84 -4.80 7.47
C ARG A 158 -6.04 -4.87 5.95
N CYS A 159 -7.16 -4.40 5.45
CA CYS A 159 -7.35 -4.15 4.03
C CYS A 159 -6.29 -3.15 3.52
N VAL A 160 -5.96 -2.16 4.35
CA VAL A 160 -4.87 -1.22 4.14
C VAL A 160 -3.90 -1.32 5.31
N HIS A 161 -2.61 -1.57 5.05
CA HIS A 161 -1.62 -1.76 6.12
C HIS A 161 -1.26 -0.47 6.87
N GLY A 162 -1.46 0.68 6.26
CA GLY A 162 -1.21 1.98 6.91
C GLY A 162 -1.94 3.07 6.16
N VAL A 163 -2.53 4.00 6.88
CA VAL A 163 -3.14 5.21 6.31
C VAL A 163 -2.17 6.35 6.57
N GLN A 164 -1.45 6.78 5.54
CA GLN A 164 -0.49 7.88 5.63
C GLN A 164 -1.22 9.24 5.67
N ASP A 165 -1.53 9.80 4.50
CA ASP A 165 -2.30 11.05 4.36
C ASP A 165 -3.73 10.79 3.89
N GLY A 166 -4.15 9.52 3.84
CA GLY A 166 -5.48 9.08 3.44
C GLY A 166 -5.46 7.89 2.49
N VAL A 167 -6.64 7.47 2.06
CA VAL A 167 -6.86 6.36 1.13
C VAL A 167 -7.44 6.90 -0.17
N LYS A 168 -6.91 6.40 -1.31
CA LYS A 168 -7.44 6.68 -2.64
C LYS A 168 -8.03 5.41 -3.24
N LEU A 169 -9.32 5.41 -3.50
CA LEU A 169 -10.02 4.32 -4.14
C LEU A 169 -9.75 4.32 -5.66
N LEU A 170 -9.33 3.19 -6.20
CA LEU A 170 -9.04 2.98 -7.61
C LEU A 170 -10.01 1.96 -8.23
N GLY A 171 -10.31 2.12 -9.50
CA GLY A 171 -11.28 1.31 -10.22
C GLY A 171 -10.78 -0.02 -10.76
N ASP A 172 -9.59 -0.45 -10.38
CA ASP A 172 -9.08 -1.77 -10.77
C ASP A 172 -9.92 -2.87 -10.11
N GLY A 173 -10.32 -3.88 -10.92
CA GLY A 173 -11.25 -4.92 -10.49
C GLY A 173 -12.72 -4.48 -10.44
N ALA A 174 -13.10 -3.38 -11.09
CA ALA A 174 -14.50 -2.91 -11.15
C ALA A 174 -15.46 -3.96 -11.70
N GLU A 175 -15.01 -4.83 -12.62
CA GLU A 175 -15.78 -5.93 -13.19
C GLU A 175 -16.13 -7.02 -12.17
N HIS A 176 -15.27 -7.20 -11.18
CA HIS A 176 -15.43 -8.20 -10.13
C HIS A 176 -16.14 -7.66 -8.89
N PHE A 177 -16.40 -6.36 -8.84
CA PHE A 177 -17.13 -5.74 -7.73
C PHE A 177 -18.63 -6.06 -7.83
N LYS A 178 -19.16 -6.83 -6.86
CA LYS A 178 -20.53 -7.38 -6.88
C LYS A 178 -21.44 -6.88 -5.77
N THR A 179 -20.87 -6.29 -4.73
CA THR A 179 -21.62 -5.91 -3.52
C THR A 179 -22.50 -4.69 -3.78
N PRO A 180 -23.84 -4.80 -3.65
CA PRO A 180 -24.74 -3.67 -3.86
C PRO A 180 -24.79 -2.75 -2.63
N ASN A 181 -25.24 -1.51 -2.82
CA ASN A 181 -25.59 -0.54 -1.77
C ASN A 181 -24.47 -0.25 -0.76
N VAL A 182 -23.21 -0.36 -1.16
CA VAL A 182 -22.07 -0.08 -0.27
C VAL A 182 -21.89 1.42 -0.06
N GLN A 183 -21.69 1.82 1.18
CA GLN A 183 -21.35 3.20 1.55
C GLN A 183 -19.86 3.31 1.83
N ILE A 184 -19.13 4.09 1.03
CA ILE A 184 -17.68 4.22 1.14
C ILE A 184 -17.29 5.68 1.42
N VAL A 185 -16.52 5.89 2.49
CA VAL A 185 -15.97 7.21 2.85
C VAL A 185 -14.44 7.13 2.79
N VAL A 186 -13.85 7.80 1.81
CA VAL A 186 -12.39 7.81 1.56
C VAL A 186 -11.88 9.22 1.30
N SER A 187 -10.56 9.41 1.31
CA SER A 187 -9.99 10.75 1.05
C SER A 187 -10.13 11.16 -0.41
N LYS A 188 -9.85 10.27 -1.35
CA LYS A 188 -9.98 10.55 -2.79
C LYS A 188 -10.44 9.29 -3.53
N ALA A 189 -11.06 9.45 -4.70
CA ALA A 189 -11.46 8.34 -5.57
C ALA A 189 -11.19 8.67 -7.03
N SER A 190 -11.00 7.63 -7.85
CA SER A 190 -10.94 7.76 -9.31
C SER A 190 -12.36 7.78 -9.88
N GLN A 191 -12.57 8.42 -11.04
CA GLN A 191 -13.87 8.45 -11.69
C GLN A 191 -14.39 7.06 -12.05
N SER A 192 -13.50 6.16 -12.49
CA SER A 192 -13.85 4.77 -12.77
C SER A 192 -14.35 4.02 -11.54
N ALA A 193 -13.74 4.25 -10.37
CA ALA A 193 -14.19 3.66 -9.11
C ALA A 193 -15.55 4.20 -8.68
N ILE A 194 -15.77 5.51 -8.81
CA ILE A 194 -17.06 6.15 -8.51
C ILE A 194 -18.16 5.53 -9.38
N ALA A 195 -17.95 5.49 -10.69
CA ALA A 195 -18.91 4.92 -11.62
C ALA A 195 -19.23 3.43 -11.34
N ALA A 196 -18.23 2.63 -10.95
CA ALA A 196 -18.42 1.23 -10.60
C ALA A 196 -19.26 1.05 -9.32
N VAL A 197 -19.01 1.82 -8.30
CA VAL A 197 -19.78 1.76 -7.03
C VAL A 197 -21.22 2.24 -7.25
N GLU A 198 -21.41 3.35 -7.96
CA GLU A 198 -22.74 3.90 -8.25
C GLU A 198 -23.58 3.01 -9.16
N LYS A 199 -22.96 2.29 -10.11
CA LYS A 199 -23.64 1.30 -10.96
C LYS A 199 -24.35 0.22 -10.14
N LEU A 200 -23.84 -0.10 -8.95
CA LEU A 200 -24.42 -1.08 -8.03
C LEU A 200 -25.31 -0.43 -6.94
N GLY A 201 -25.67 0.85 -7.10
CA GLY A 201 -26.50 1.58 -6.13
C GLY A 201 -25.74 2.01 -4.88
N GLY A 202 -24.43 1.83 -4.82
CA GLY A 202 -23.61 2.27 -3.70
C GLY A 202 -23.40 3.78 -3.68
N THR A 203 -23.01 4.32 -2.53
CA THR A 203 -22.68 5.74 -2.33
C THR A 203 -21.21 5.90 -1.98
N LEU A 204 -20.56 6.86 -2.62
CA LEU A 204 -19.17 7.21 -2.34
C LEU A 204 -19.07 8.67 -1.94
N VAL A 205 -18.38 8.94 -0.85
CA VAL A 205 -18.11 10.28 -0.35
C VAL A 205 -16.60 10.48 -0.23
N ALA A 206 -16.08 11.46 -0.97
CA ALA A 206 -14.70 11.90 -0.81
C ALA A 206 -14.65 12.97 0.29
N ARG A 207 -13.92 12.69 1.39
CA ARG A 207 -13.82 13.54 2.56
C ARG A 207 -12.40 13.97 2.83
N TYR A 208 -12.25 15.26 3.13
CA TYR A 208 -10.97 15.80 3.58
C TYR A 208 -10.70 15.44 5.03
N GLU A 209 -9.52 14.89 5.27
CA GLU A 209 -9.01 14.62 6.60
C GLU A 209 -7.53 15.02 6.66
N ASN A 210 -7.14 15.78 7.65
CA ASN A 210 -5.74 16.07 7.90
C ASN A 210 -5.08 14.94 8.73
N ARG A 211 -3.77 14.96 8.91
CA ARG A 211 -3.04 13.92 9.68
C ARG A 211 -3.55 13.77 11.11
N LEU A 212 -4.02 14.87 11.73
CA LEU A 212 -4.53 14.85 13.09
C LEU A 212 -5.91 14.20 13.16
N THR A 213 -6.81 14.56 12.25
CA THR A 213 -8.17 13.98 12.18
C THR A 213 -8.11 12.51 11.74
N LEU A 214 -7.21 12.14 10.80
CA LEU A 214 -6.96 10.75 10.45
C LEU A 214 -6.49 9.92 11.65
N ARG A 215 -5.59 10.46 12.45
CA ARG A 215 -5.14 9.81 13.68
C ARG A 215 -6.28 9.65 14.69
N ALA A 216 -7.16 10.65 14.83
CA ALA A 216 -8.32 10.58 15.69
C ALA A 216 -9.34 9.55 15.21
N LEU A 217 -9.54 9.45 13.90
CA LEU A 217 -10.43 8.48 13.29
C LEU A 217 -9.93 7.04 13.47
N ILE A 218 -8.63 6.79 13.21
CA ILE A 218 -8.04 5.46 13.22
C ILE A 218 -7.75 4.96 14.63
N ARG A 219 -7.24 5.84 15.51
CA ARG A 219 -6.80 5.51 16.87
C ARG A 219 -7.30 6.50 17.90
N PRO A 220 -8.61 6.56 18.16
CA PRO A 220 -9.19 7.49 19.13
C PRO A 220 -8.66 7.25 20.55
N GLU A 221 -8.36 6.00 20.89
CA GLU A 221 -7.80 5.60 22.18
C GLU A 221 -6.53 6.37 22.56
N SER A 222 -5.70 6.70 21.55
CA SER A 222 -4.47 7.46 21.79
C SER A 222 -4.70 8.87 22.35
N PHE A 223 -5.90 9.42 22.18
CA PHE A 223 -6.31 10.69 22.76
C PHE A 223 -6.89 10.50 24.16
N PHE A 224 -7.77 9.51 24.34
CA PHE A 224 -8.40 9.19 25.62
C PHE A 224 -7.38 8.79 26.69
N LEU A 225 -6.41 7.94 26.34
CA LEU A 225 -5.32 7.56 27.25
C LEU A 225 -4.47 8.75 27.75
N LYS A 226 -4.47 9.87 26.99
CA LYS A 226 -3.77 11.10 27.35
C LYS A 226 -4.68 12.16 27.97
N GLY A 227 -5.93 11.82 28.26
CA GLY A 227 -6.92 12.77 28.77
C GLY A 227 -7.23 13.94 27.84
N ARG A 228 -7.01 13.76 26.51
CA ARG A 228 -7.24 14.82 25.53
C ARG A 228 -8.56 14.59 24.82
N PRO A 229 -9.35 15.65 24.55
CA PRO A 229 -10.56 15.53 23.73
C PRO A 229 -10.18 15.17 22.28
N LEU A 230 -11.11 14.53 21.59
CA LEU A 230 -10.96 14.28 20.16
C LEU A 230 -10.95 15.61 19.39
N PRO A 231 -10.01 15.80 18.46
CA PRO A 231 -9.99 16.99 17.63
C PRO A 231 -11.24 17.05 16.72
N GLY A 232 -11.74 18.24 16.49
CA GLY A 232 -12.81 18.48 15.53
C GLY A 232 -12.37 18.16 14.09
N LYS A 233 -13.33 18.07 13.19
CA LYS A 233 -13.07 17.87 11.76
C LYS A 233 -12.33 19.09 11.20
N ALA A 234 -11.37 18.83 10.33
CA ALA A 234 -10.62 19.89 9.68
C ALA A 234 -11.22 20.19 8.30
N ASP A 235 -11.33 21.45 7.98
CA ASP A 235 -11.73 21.91 6.65
C ASP A 235 -10.49 22.13 5.76
N PRO A 236 -10.62 21.93 4.45
CA PRO A 236 -9.53 22.15 3.51
C PRO A 236 -9.24 23.64 3.38
N VAL A 237 -7.98 24.04 3.58
CA VAL A 237 -7.53 25.44 3.43
C VAL A 237 -6.90 25.66 2.07
N ALA A 238 -6.22 24.66 1.51
CA ALA A 238 -5.53 24.76 0.24
C ALA A 238 -6.54 24.86 -0.92
N ARG A 239 -6.35 25.85 -1.82
CA ARG A 239 -7.20 26.04 -3.01
C ARG A 239 -7.39 24.74 -3.83
N ARG A 240 -6.34 23.93 -3.95
CA ARG A 240 -6.39 22.66 -4.66
C ARG A 240 -7.37 21.68 -4.02
N ASP A 241 -7.38 21.61 -2.69
CA ASP A 241 -8.24 20.70 -1.96
C ASP A 241 -9.69 21.24 -1.92
N LEU A 242 -9.87 22.54 -1.75
CA LEU A 242 -11.18 23.17 -1.89
C LEU A 242 -11.82 22.85 -3.25
N LEU A 243 -11.08 23.03 -4.35
CA LEU A 243 -11.56 22.68 -5.69
C LEU A 243 -11.87 21.19 -5.85
N TYR A 244 -11.10 20.32 -5.22
CA TYR A 244 -11.35 18.88 -5.30
C TYR A 244 -12.63 18.49 -4.54
N TYR A 245 -12.78 18.96 -3.31
CA TYR A 245 -13.90 18.56 -2.45
C TYR A 245 -15.19 19.34 -2.70
N SER A 246 -15.16 20.44 -3.45
CA SER A 246 -16.33 21.12 -3.98
C SER A 246 -16.82 20.61 -5.33
N ASP A 247 -16.05 19.70 -5.97
CA ASP A 247 -16.42 19.14 -7.27
C ASP A 247 -17.43 17.99 -7.11
N PRO A 248 -18.66 18.11 -7.67
CA PRO A 248 -19.67 17.05 -7.60
C PRO A 248 -19.26 15.79 -8.38
N ALA A 249 -18.43 15.92 -9.45
CA ALA A 249 -17.94 14.77 -10.22
C ALA A 249 -17.01 13.87 -9.40
N LYS A 250 -16.33 14.41 -8.41
CA LYS A 250 -15.45 13.70 -7.48
C LYS A 250 -16.13 13.27 -6.20
N ARG A 251 -17.44 13.48 -6.09
CA ARG A 251 -18.24 13.19 -4.88
C ARG A 251 -17.66 13.83 -3.62
N GLY A 252 -17.15 15.04 -3.75
CA GLY A 252 -16.62 15.80 -2.63
C GLY A 252 -17.72 16.13 -1.62
N TYR A 253 -17.43 16.02 -0.32
CA TYR A 253 -18.39 16.21 0.74
C TYR A 253 -18.96 17.65 0.78
N LEU A 254 -18.16 18.67 0.43
CA LEU A 254 -18.62 20.07 0.36
C LEU A 254 -19.68 20.27 -0.72
N ALA A 255 -19.56 19.58 -1.87
CA ALA A 255 -20.57 19.62 -2.90
C ALA A 255 -21.88 18.97 -2.45
N LEU A 256 -21.79 17.86 -1.70
CA LEU A 256 -22.95 17.16 -1.16
C LEU A 256 -23.64 17.98 -0.07
N GLU A 257 -22.90 18.61 0.83
CA GLU A 257 -23.41 19.49 1.87
C GLU A 257 -24.08 20.74 1.27
N ALA A 258 -23.46 21.36 0.26
CA ALA A 258 -24.05 22.49 -0.45
C ALA A 258 -25.36 22.11 -1.18
N ARG A 259 -25.41 20.91 -1.77
CA ARG A 259 -26.63 20.39 -2.41
C ARG A 259 -27.73 20.11 -1.37
N ALA A 260 -27.35 19.49 -0.25
CA ALA A 260 -28.31 19.26 0.85
C ALA A 260 -28.81 20.54 1.45
N ALA A 261 -27.98 21.56 1.66
CA ALA A 261 -28.36 22.86 2.15
C ALA A 261 -29.32 23.57 1.19
N LYS A 262 -29.07 23.54 -0.11
CA LYS A 262 -29.97 24.08 -1.13
C LYS A 262 -31.32 23.37 -1.15
N ALA A 263 -31.33 22.03 -1.04
CA ALA A 263 -32.55 21.25 -0.98
C ALA A 263 -33.38 21.58 0.29
N ALA A 264 -32.69 21.72 1.43
CA ALA A 264 -33.32 22.11 2.69
C ALA A 264 -33.92 23.56 2.61
N ALA A 265 -33.19 24.50 2.03
CA ALA A 265 -33.67 25.86 1.82
C ALA A 265 -34.92 25.86 0.91
N ALA A 266 -34.88 25.15 -0.21
CA ALA A 266 -36.04 25.03 -1.10
C ALA A 266 -37.26 24.37 -0.42
N ALA A 267 -37.04 23.39 0.44
CA ALA A 267 -38.11 22.74 1.22
C ALA A 267 -38.72 23.72 2.24
N VAL A 268 -37.91 24.57 2.87
CA VAL A 268 -38.40 25.62 3.80
C VAL A 268 -39.21 26.67 3.04
N GLU A 269 -38.73 27.12 1.88
CA GLU A 269 -39.44 28.06 1.04
C GLU A 269 -40.80 27.51 0.56
N ALA A 270 -40.83 26.25 0.10
CA ALA A 270 -42.06 25.58 -0.29
C ALA A 270 -43.03 25.40 0.88
N GLY A 271 -42.52 25.09 2.08
CA GLY A 271 -43.35 25.01 3.31
C GLY A 271 -43.93 26.39 3.72
N GLN A 272 -43.17 27.47 3.54
CA GLN A 272 -43.65 28.83 3.83
C GLN A 272 -44.70 29.30 2.81
N ALA A 273 -44.50 28.95 1.52
CA ALA A 273 -45.48 29.25 0.47
C ALA A 273 -46.83 28.54 0.72
N GLY A 274 -46.80 27.23 1.06
CA GLY A 274 -48.01 26.49 1.40
C GLY A 274 -48.71 26.99 2.66
N GLN A 275 -47.96 27.50 3.64
CA GLN A 275 -48.58 28.15 4.82
C GLN A 275 -49.18 29.54 4.51
N ALA A 276 -48.60 30.26 3.56
CA ALA A 276 -49.14 31.53 3.11
C ALA A 276 -50.47 31.35 2.34
N GLU A 277 -50.48 30.37 1.41
CA GLU A 277 -51.69 29.99 0.67
C GLU A 277 -52.84 29.54 1.61
N ALA A 278 -52.53 28.68 2.60
CA ALA A 278 -53.50 28.22 3.56
C ALA A 278 -54.04 29.36 4.45
N ARG A 279 -53.23 30.37 4.74
CA ARG A 279 -53.68 31.59 5.49
C ARG A 279 -54.54 32.51 4.64
N GLU A 280 -54.26 32.61 3.34
CA GLU A 280 -55.10 33.37 2.42
C GLU A 280 -56.44 32.70 2.19
N GLU A 281 -56.50 31.36 2.09
CA GLU A 281 -57.75 30.59 2.01
C GLU A 281 -58.57 30.73 3.29
N GLU A 282 -57.96 30.65 4.48
CA GLU A 282 -58.65 30.85 5.77
C GLU A 282 -59.18 32.26 5.93
N GLN A 283 -58.47 33.26 5.41
CA GLN A 283 -58.93 34.66 5.43
C GLN A 283 -60.06 34.88 4.42
N ALA A 284 -60.07 34.26 3.28
CA ALA A 284 -61.13 34.30 2.27
C ALA A 284 -62.44 33.68 2.82
N GLU A 285 -62.36 32.50 3.49
CA GLU A 285 -63.52 31.86 4.13
C GLU A 285 -64.09 32.70 5.26
N LYS A 286 -63.29 33.44 6.05
CA LYS A 286 -63.76 34.32 7.13
C LYS A 286 -64.36 35.59 6.62
N GLY A 287 -64.03 36.02 5.39
CA GLY A 287 -64.60 37.20 4.73
C GLY A 287 -66.01 37.01 4.15
N GLU A 288 -66.43 35.74 3.94
CA GLU A 288 -67.71 35.42 3.28
C GLU A 288 -68.86 35.07 4.26
N GLN A 289 -68.70 35.36 5.58
CA GLN A 289 -69.83 35.19 6.51
C GLN A 289 -70.77 36.40 6.35
N PRO A 290 -72.00 36.15 5.88
CA PRO A 290 -73.00 37.24 5.76
C PRO A 290 -73.39 37.74 7.15
N SER A 291 -73.28 39.01 7.36
CA SER A 291 -73.88 39.71 8.53
C SER A 291 -75.38 39.51 8.55
N VAL A 292 -75.87 38.70 9.50
CA VAL A 292 -77.30 38.57 9.84
C VAL A 292 -77.67 39.62 10.82
#